data_a687ad3167c3f50578f536b7589024ff
#
_entry.id   a687ad3167c3f50578f536b7589024ff
#
_cell.length_a   1.000
_cell.length_b   1.000
_cell.length_c   1.000
_cell.angle_alpha   90.00
_cell.angle_beta   90.00
_cell.angle_gamma   90.00
#
_symmetry.space_group_name_H-M   'P 1'
#
loop_
_entity.id
_entity.type
_entity.pdbx_description
1 polymer ?
#
loop_
_entity_poly.entity_id
_entity_poly.type
_entity_poly.pdbx_seq_one_letter_code
_entity_poly.pdbx_strand_id
1 'polypeptide(L)'
;MKVRWKLKEASERDVEPTLEQLTEHLNDRQRAAFRVKLQRYVHKPDRQLILAVNHDQVLGLVCVIHQMQLPANFTYQKADLLRNFAFGSQLLVHPDFRKRGVGGSLHLQSLHWARERDRAGHWLITRRMADWYRRQFGYEEFGRLQKKGVEKILMLRKFEQATK
;
A
#
# COMPACT_ATOMS: atom_id res chain seq x y z
N MET A 1 -25.91 0.59 -9.68
CA MET A 1 -25.97 0.06 -8.30
C MET A 1 -24.66 0.44 -7.58
N LYS A 2 -24.73 1.14 -6.43
CA LYS A 2 -23.53 1.42 -5.63
C LYS A 2 -23.08 0.13 -4.97
N VAL A 3 -21.90 -0.36 -5.31
CA VAL A 3 -21.28 -1.47 -4.60
C VAL A 3 -20.92 -0.98 -3.19
N ARG A 4 -21.43 -1.66 -2.17
CA ARG A 4 -21.08 -1.38 -0.77
C ARG A 4 -19.92 -2.30 -0.40
N TRP A 5 -18.94 -1.76 0.33
CA TRP A 5 -17.84 -2.54 0.91
C TRP A 5 -17.54 -2.07 2.31
N LYS A 6 -16.87 -2.92 3.05
CA LYS A 6 -16.24 -2.57 4.33
C LYS A 6 -14.74 -2.81 4.25
N LEU A 7 -14.00 -2.03 5.02
CA LEU A 7 -12.57 -2.25 5.22
C LEU A 7 -12.38 -3.13 6.45
N LYS A 8 -11.45 -4.06 6.37
CA LYS A 8 -11.05 -4.92 7.49
C LYS A 8 -9.57 -5.19 7.47
N GLU A 9 -8.99 -5.35 8.66
CA GLU A 9 -7.68 -5.94 8.81
C GLU A 9 -7.72 -7.42 8.43
N ALA A 10 -6.74 -7.88 7.65
CA ALA A 10 -6.66 -9.27 7.23
C ALA A 10 -6.05 -10.14 8.31
N SER A 11 -6.52 -11.38 8.38
CA SER A 11 -5.97 -12.46 9.19
C SER A 11 -5.43 -13.57 8.29
N GLU A 12 -4.83 -14.60 8.88
CA GLU A 12 -4.31 -15.76 8.13
C GLU A 12 -5.36 -16.41 7.22
N ARG A 13 -6.59 -16.54 7.70
CA ARG A 13 -7.71 -17.12 6.92
C ARG A 13 -8.08 -16.32 5.67
N ASP A 14 -7.64 -15.07 5.59
CA ASP A 14 -7.97 -14.19 4.45
C ASP A 14 -6.92 -14.28 3.33
N VAL A 15 -5.78 -14.95 3.56
CA VAL A 15 -4.67 -15.02 2.60
C VAL A 15 -5.08 -15.76 1.34
N GLU A 16 -5.59 -16.98 1.46
CA GLU A 16 -5.96 -17.80 0.29
C GLU A 16 -7.12 -17.20 -0.52
N PRO A 17 -8.26 -16.77 0.08
CA PRO A 17 -9.32 -16.09 -0.66
C PRO A 17 -8.82 -14.83 -1.38
N THR A 18 -7.90 -14.07 -0.78
CA THR A 18 -7.32 -12.88 -1.40
C THR A 18 -6.46 -13.25 -2.61
N LEU A 19 -5.67 -14.31 -2.51
CA LEU A 19 -4.88 -14.81 -3.64
C LEU A 19 -5.77 -15.27 -4.79
N GLU A 20 -6.75 -16.09 -4.52
CA GLU A 20 -7.66 -16.62 -5.53
C GLU A 20 -8.35 -15.49 -6.31
N GLN A 21 -8.86 -14.49 -5.61
CA GLN A 21 -9.68 -13.45 -6.22
C GLN A 21 -8.89 -12.29 -6.85
N LEU A 22 -7.70 -11.99 -6.36
CA LEU A 22 -6.93 -10.83 -6.85
C LEU A 22 -5.76 -11.19 -7.76
N THR A 23 -5.41 -12.47 -7.90
CA THR A 23 -4.20 -12.88 -8.62
C THR A 23 -4.45 -13.92 -9.73
N GLU A 24 -5.64 -13.97 -10.29
CA GLU A 24 -5.98 -14.88 -11.40
C GLU A 24 -5.05 -14.75 -12.60
N HIS A 25 -4.53 -13.54 -12.84
CA HIS A 25 -3.62 -13.23 -13.95
C HIS A 25 -2.16 -13.58 -13.67
N LEU A 26 -1.82 -14.04 -12.46
CA LEU A 26 -0.46 -14.41 -12.07
C LEU A 26 -0.20 -15.91 -12.34
N ASN A 27 1.02 -16.23 -12.79
CA ASN A 27 1.47 -17.60 -12.84
C ASN A 27 1.76 -18.17 -11.44
N ASP A 28 1.94 -19.49 -11.31
CA ASP A 28 2.12 -20.18 -10.03
C ASP A 28 3.29 -19.64 -9.22
N ARG A 29 4.42 -19.34 -9.86
CA ARG A 29 5.60 -18.75 -9.19
C ARG A 29 5.30 -17.36 -8.62
N GLN A 30 4.63 -16.53 -9.38
CA GLN A 30 4.24 -15.18 -8.95
C GLN A 30 3.21 -15.26 -7.80
N ARG A 31 2.24 -16.17 -7.92
CA ARG A 31 1.23 -16.41 -6.89
C ARG A 31 1.86 -16.92 -5.59
N ALA A 32 2.80 -17.85 -5.66
CA ALA A 32 3.55 -18.34 -4.49
C ALA A 32 4.34 -17.22 -3.80
N ALA A 33 5.04 -16.39 -4.56
CA ALA A 33 5.75 -15.23 -4.03
C ALA A 33 4.81 -14.21 -3.37
N PHE A 34 3.62 -14.00 -3.95
CA PHE A 34 2.62 -13.10 -3.40
C PHE A 34 1.98 -13.66 -2.12
N ARG A 35 1.74 -14.97 -2.05
CA ARG A 35 1.31 -15.67 -0.81
C ARG A 35 2.26 -15.41 0.34
N VAL A 36 3.54 -15.65 0.15
CA VAL A 36 4.59 -15.40 1.16
C VAL A 36 4.58 -13.94 1.60
N LYS A 37 4.36 -13.01 0.67
CA LYS A 37 4.24 -11.59 0.99
C LYS A 37 3.04 -11.32 1.89
N LEU A 38 1.85 -11.80 1.54
CA LEU A 38 0.63 -11.58 2.33
C LEU A 38 0.75 -12.19 3.73
N GLN A 39 1.29 -13.40 3.85
CA GLN A 39 1.55 -14.05 5.14
C GLN A 39 2.45 -13.20 6.05
N ARG A 40 3.49 -12.56 5.49
CA ARG A 40 4.34 -11.64 6.27
C ARG A 40 3.57 -10.44 6.80
N TYR A 41 2.55 -9.96 6.09
CA TYR A 41 1.74 -8.83 6.52
C TYR A 41 0.75 -9.18 7.62
N VAL A 42 0.24 -10.40 7.65
CA VAL A 42 -0.70 -10.83 8.70
C VAL A 42 -0.01 -11.30 9.98
N HIS A 43 1.28 -11.63 9.93
CA HIS A 43 2.01 -12.16 11.09
C HIS A 43 2.94 -11.16 11.78
N LYS A 44 3.27 -10.04 11.15
CA LYS A 44 4.23 -9.06 11.71
C LYS A 44 3.54 -7.83 12.24
N PRO A 45 3.80 -7.41 13.49
CA PRO A 45 3.14 -6.27 14.12
C PRO A 45 3.52 -4.91 13.51
N ASP A 46 4.67 -4.85 12.81
CA ASP A 46 5.15 -3.66 12.11
C ASP A 46 4.51 -3.46 10.72
N ARG A 47 3.56 -4.32 10.36
CA ARG A 47 2.91 -4.34 9.04
C ARG A 47 1.43 -4.53 9.16
N GLN A 48 0.70 -4.09 8.15
CA GLN A 48 -0.72 -4.36 8.07
C GLN A 48 -1.14 -4.64 6.63
N LEU A 49 -2.02 -5.63 6.49
CA LEU A 49 -2.79 -5.92 5.29
C LEU A 49 -4.24 -5.52 5.56
N ILE A 50 -4.75 -4.59 4.77
CA ILE A 50 -6.13 -4.11 4.85
C ILE A 50 -6.86 -4.54 3.58
N LEU A 51 -8.02 -5.14 3.74
CA LEU A 51 -8.87 -5.59 2.64
C LEU A 51 -10.13 -4.72 2.53
N ALA A 52 -10.55 -4.46 1.30
CA ALA A 52 -11.91 -4.02 0.99
C ALA A 52 -12.72 -5.25 0.59
N VAL A 53 -13.79 -5.53 1.32
CA VAL A 53 -14.60 -6.74 1.11
C VAL A 53 -16.08 -6.40 0.98
N ASN A 54 -16.77 -7.16 0.13
CA ASN A 54 -18.22 -7.17 0.02
C ASN A 54 -18.69 -8.62 0.20
N HIS A 55 -19.31 -8.92 1.34
CA HIS A 55 -19.55 -10.30 1.78
C HIS A 55 -18.27 -11.14 1.71
N ASP A 56 -18.23 -12.18 0.89
CA ASP A 56 -17.06 -13.07 0.73
C ASP A 56 -16.14 -12.65 -0.42
N GLN A 57 -16.45 -11.53 -1.09
CA GLN A 57 -15.66 -11.04 -2.22
C GLN A 57 -14.61 -10.04 -1.78
N VAL A 58 -13.36 -10.28 -2.15
CA VAL A 58 -12.25 -9.34 -1.96
C VAL A 58 -12.18 -8.39 -3.16
N LEU A 59 -12.47 -7.12 -2.92
CA LEU A 59 -12.48 -6.08 -3.95
C LEU A 59 -11.10 -5.45 -4.16
N GLY A 60 -10.24 -5.50 -3.15
CA GLY A 60 -8.90 -4.96 -3.20
C GLY A 60 -8.18 -5.07 -1.87
N LEU A 61 -6.91 -4.69 -1.90
CA LEU A 61 -6.04 -4.69 -0.73
C LEU A 61 -5.08 -3.50 -0.72
N VAL A 62 -4.63 -3.13 0.46
CA VAL A 62 -3.47 -2.27 0.66
C VAL A 62 -2.54 -2.88 1.70
N CYS A 63 -1.24 -2.81 1.43
CA CYS A 63 -0.19 -3.24 2.34
C CYS A 63 0.59 -2.02 2.82
N VAL A 64 0.76 -1.89 4.13
CA VAL A 64 1.52 -0.80 4.75
C VAL A 64 2.53 -1.34 5.76
N ILE A 65 3.70 -0.73 5.82
CA ILE A 65 4.79 -1.05 6.75
C ILE A 65 5.03 0.17 7.63
N HIS A 66 5.14 -0.04 8.94
CA HIS A 66 5.40 1.01 9.91
C HIS A 66 6.70 1.75 9.62
N GLN A 67 7.76 1.00 9.35
CA GLN A 67 9.07 1.52 8.97
C GLN A 67 9.74 0.54 8.00
N MET A 68 10.04 1.00 6.80
CA MET A 68 10.80 0.20 5.84
C MET A 68 12.29 0.31 6.16
N GLN A 69 12.97 -0.83 6.24
CA GLN A 69 14.43 -0.86 6.24
C GLN A 69 14.93 -0.52 4.84
N LEU A 70 15.62 0.60 4.74
CA LEU A 70 16.24 1.00 3.48
C LEU A 70 17.51 0.18 3.24
N PRO A 71 17.78 -0.28 2.01
CA PRO A 71 19.04 -0.91 1.69
C PRO A 71 20.22 0.02 2.01
N ALA A 72 21.35 -0.55 2.45
CA ALA A 72 22.57 0.22 2.82
C ALA A 72 23.09 1.09 1.66
N ASN A 73 22.83 0.68 0.42
CA ASN A 73 23.18 1.41 -0.81
C ASN A 73 22.10 2.38 -1.30
N PHE A 74 21.06 2.63 -0.50
CA PHE A 74 20.03 3.60 -0.82
C PHE A 74 20.57 5.02 -0.56
N THR A 75 21.26 5.57 -1.54
CA THR A 75 21.95 6.87 -1.49
C THR A 75 21.03 8.06 -1.75
N TYR A 76 19.87 8.08 -1.12
CA TYR A 76 18.94 9.19 -1.26
C TYR A 76 19.26 10.27 -0.19
N GLN A 77 19.41 11.53 -0.60
CA GLN A 77 19.65 12.66 0.31
C GLN A 77 18.61 12.83 1.43
N LYS A 78 17.44 12.20 1.26
CA LYS A 78 16.31 12.24 2.22
C LYS A 78 16.04 10.90 2.91
N ALA A 79 17.00 9.95 2.87
CA ALA A 79 16.80 8.62 3.47
C ALA A 79 16.48 8.69 4.97
N ASP A 80 17.10 9.62 5.69
CA ASP A 80 16.83 9.80 7.12
C ASP A 80 15.41 10.28 7.41
N LEU A 81 14.83 11.09 6.53
CA LEU A 81 13.44 11.52 6.64
C LEU A 81 12.49 10.32 6.57
N LEU A 82 12.78 9.34 5.71
CA LEU A 82 11.93 8.17 5.48
C LEU A 82 11.87 7.22 6.69
N ARG A 83 12.83 7.30 7.63
CA ARG A 83 12.82 6.48 8.86
C ARG A 83 11.59 6.74 9.73
N ASN A 84 11.06 7.96 9.69
CA ASN A 84 9.89 8.37 10.45
C ASN A 84 8.57 8.24 9.68
N PHE A 85 8.61 7.67 8.47
CA PHE A 85 7.46 7.57 7.58
C PHE A 85 7.04 6.11 7.40
N ALA A 86 5.73 5.88 7.37
CA ALA A 86 5.20 4.59 6.96
C ALA A 86 5.38 4.39 5.44
N PHE A 87 5.53 3.15 5.03
CA PHE A 87 5.71 2.78 3.61
C PHE A 87 4.51 2.03 3.08
N GLY A 88 3.87 2.58 2.04
CA GLY A 88 2.86 1.89 1.24
C GLY A 88 3.51 0.97 0.22
N SER A 89 3.47 -0.33 0.47
CA SER A 89 4.18 -1.28 -0.37
C SER A 89 3.36 -1.82 -1.53
N GLN A 90 2.03 -1.80 -1.40
CA GLN A 90 1.13 -2.29 -2.44
C GLN A 90 -0.27 -1.72 -2.26
N LEU A 91 -0.89 -1.35 -3.37
CA LEU A 91 -2.31 -1.09 -3.49
C LEU A 91 -2.80 -1.85 -4.73
N LEU A 92 -3.76 -2.74 -4.55
CA LEU A 92 -4.32 -3.55 -5.62
C LEU A 92 -5.84 -3.51 -5.53
N VAL A 93 -6.51 -3.27 -6.65
CA VAL A 93 -7.96 -3.32 -6.77
C VAL A 93 -8.33 -4.27 -7.89
N HIS A 94 -9.26 -5.18 -7.60
CA HIS A 94 -9.80 -6.11 -8.58
C HIS A 94 -10.29 -5.34 -9.82
N PRO A 95 -10.01 -5.78 -11.05
CA PRO A 95 -10.32 -5.05 -12.28
C PRO A 95 -11.76 -4.55 -12.35
N ASP A 96 -12.73 -5.38 -12.00
CA ASP A 96 -14.16 -5.07 -12.06
C ASP A 96 -14.62 -4.00 -11.07
N PHE A 97 -13.79 -3.69 -10.05
CA PHE A 97 -14.11 -2.71 -9.01
C PHE A 97 -13.24 -1.45 -9.07
N ARG A 98 -12.42 -1.31 -10.11
CA ARG A 98 -11.64 -0.08 -10.35
C ARG A 98 -12.56 1.11 -10.66
N LYS A 99 -12.06 2.32 -10.40
CA LYS A 99 -12.78 3.59 -10.61
C LYS A 99 -14.10 3.72 -9.82
N ARG A 100 -14.30 2.90 -8.79
CA ARG A 100 -15.48 2.93 -7.90
C ARG A 100 -15.15 3.42 -6.48
N GLY A 101 -13.97 3.99 -6.26
CA GLY A 101 -13.54 4.53 -4.96
C GLY A 101 -12.85 3.53 -4.03
N VAL A 102 -12.81 2.23 -4.36
CA VAL A 102 -12.20 1.18 -3.51
C VAL A 102 -10.73 1.49 -3.20
N GLY A 103 -9.93 1.82 -4.23
CA GLY A 103 -8.51 2.14 -4.05
C GLY A 103 -8.29 3.38 -3.17
N GLY A 104 -9.14 4.40 -3.32
CA GLY A 104 -9.09 5.61 -2.49
C GLY A 104 -9.38 5.30 -1.02
N SER A 105 -10.42 4.52 -0.74
CA SER A 105 -10.78 4.11 0.63
C SER A 105 -9.67 3.29 1.28
N LEU A 106 -9.09 2.32 0.56
CA LEU A 106 -7.96 1.51 1.03
C LEU A 106 -6.75 2.39 1.34
N HIS A 107 -6.43 3.33 0.46
CA HIS A 107 -5.29 4.21 0.66
C HIS A 107 -5.49 5.16 1.85
N LEU A 108 -6.68 5.74 2.01
CA LEU A 108 -7.03 6.55 3.19
C LEU A 108 -6.87 5.76 4.49
N GLN A 109 -7.26 4.50 4.51
CA GLN A 109 -7.08 3.65 5.68
C GLN A 109 -5.60 3.38 5.99
N SER A 110 -4.74 3.25 4.97
CA SER A 110 -3.29 3.12 5.20
C SER A 110 -2.67 4.40 5.79
N LEU A 111 -3.16 5.57 5.39
CA LEU A 111 -2.75 6.84 5.97
C LEU A 111 -3.22 6.99 7.43
N HIS A 112 -4.44 6.57 7.72
CA HIS A 112 -4.99 6.55 9.07
C HIS A 112 -4.17 5.63 9.97
N TRP A 113 -3.90 4.42 9.54
CA TRP A 113 -3.05 3.46 10.25
C TRP A 113 -1.65 4.02 10.56
N ALA A 114 -1.04 4.76 9.63
CA ALA A 114 0.25 5.40 9.84
C ALA A 114 0.20 6.51 10.89
N ARG A 115 -0.87 7.32 10.89
CA ARG A 115 -1.10 8.37 11.90
C ARG A 115 -1.29 7.81 13.30
N GLU A 116 -2.07 6.75 13.45
CA GLU A 116 -2.30 6.07 14.75
C GLU A 116 -1.00 5.51 15.34
N ARG A 117 0.06 5.38 14.55
CA ARG A 117 1.39 4.92 14.95
C ARG A 117 2.43 6.03 15.01
N ASP A 118 1.97 7.27 15.12
CA ASP A 118 2.83 8.45 15.24
C ASP A 118 3.88 8.60 14.14
N ARG A 119 3.54 8.14 12.91
CA ARG A 119 4.41 8.39 11.77
C ARG A 119 4.29 9.85 11.31
N ALA A 120 5.42 10.44 10.96
CA ALA A 120 5.49 11.82 10.45
C ALA A 120 4.89 11.98 9.05
N GLY A 121 4.64 10.88 8.37
CA GLY A 121 4.06 10.86 7.04
C GLY A 121 3.99 9.45 6.45
N HIS A 122 3.76 9.42 5.16
CA HIS A 122 3.67 8.21 4.37
C HIS A 122 4.41 8.37 3.04
N TRP A 123 5.10 7.34 2.59
CA TRP A 123 5.77 7.33 1.32
C TRP A 123 5.50 6.05 0.53
N LEU A 124 5.65 6.11 -0.75
CA LEU A 124 5.43 4.98 -1.65
C LEU A 124 6.25 5.11 -2.93
N ILE A 125 6.29 4.02 -3.67
CA ILE A 125 6.92 3.97 -4.99
C ILE A 125 5.84 3.62 -6.01
N THR A 126 5.71 4.43 -7.05
CA THR A 126 4.75 4.19 -8.11
C THR A 126 5.39 4.29 -9.49
N ARG A 127 4.81 3.62 -10.47
CA ARG A 127 5.23 3.72 -11.88
C ARG A 127 4.32 4.66 -12.68
N ARG A 128 3.00 4.60 -12.43
CA ARG A 128 2.00 5.25 -13.29
C ARG A 128 0.97 6.09 -12.54
N MET A 129 0.95 6.01 -11.21
CA MET A 129 -0.12 6.61 -10.40
C MET A 129 0.30 7.91 -9.69
N ALA A 130 1.46 8.50 -10.06
CA ALA A 130 1.97 9.70 -9.38
C ALA A 130 0.95 10.84 -9.39
N ASP A 131 0.32 11.11 -10.53
CA ASP A 131 -0.68 12.18 -10.65
C ASP A 131 -1.94 11.91 -9.82
N TRP A 132 -2.35 10.65 -9.71
CA TRP A 132 -3.47 10.26 -8.86
C TRP A 132 -3.15 10.49 -7.38
N TYR A 133 -1.97 10.06 -6.90
CA TYR A 133 -1.52 10.30 -5.54
C TYR A 133 -1.37 11.80 -5.23
N ARG A 134 -0.82 12.56 -6.17
CA ARG A 134 -0.67 14.02 -6.02
C ARG A 134 -2.03 14.70 -5.88
N ARG A 135 -2.95 14.47 -6.82
CA ARG A 135 -4.26 15.14 -6.86
C ARG A 135 -5.21 14.69 -5.76
N GLN A 136 -5.24 13.41 -5.44
CA GLN A 136 -6.22 12.87 -4.48
C GLN A 136 -5.74 12.93 -3.04
N PHE A 137 -4.44 12.88 -2.80
CA PHE A 137 -3.89 12.70 -1.45
C PHE A 137 -2.77 13.69 -1.09
N GLY A 138 -2.45 14.65 -1.94
CA GLY A 138 -1.46 15.68 -1.66
C GLY A 138 -0.02 15.13 -1.53
N TYR A 139 0.32 14.07 -2.27
CA TYR A 139 1.69 13.60 -2.34
C TYR A 139 2.56 14.50 -3.19
N GLU A 140 3.82 14.60 -2.84
CA GLU A 140 4.86 15.25 -3.60
C GLU A 140 5.87 14.24 -4.12
N GLU A 141 6.36 14.43 -5.33
CA GLU A 141 7.49 13.68 -5.85
C GLU A 141 8.76 14.12 -5.12
N PHE A 142 9.52 13.17 -4.60
CA PHE A 142 10.80 13.46 -3.96
C PHE A 142 11.99 12.75 -4.61
N GLY A 143 11.73 11.94 -5.64
CA GLY A 143 12.79 11.31 -6.40
C GLY A 143 12.32 10.27 -7.40
N ARG A 144 13.28 9.73 -8.15
CA ARG A 144 13.05 8.71 -9.17
C ARG A 144 14.10 7.62 -9.06
N LEU A 145 13.70 6.40 -9.34
CA LEU A 145 14.56 5.21 -9.39
C LEU A 145 14.46 4.56 -10.76
N GLN A 146 15.60 4.10 -11.27
CA GLN A 146 15.65 3.18 -12.40
C GLN A 146 15.85 1.75 -11.87
N LYS A 147 14.92 0.86 -12.16
CA LYS A 147 15.03 -0.55 -11.80
C LYS A 147 14.65 -1.42 -12.98
N LYS A 148 15.59 -2.21 -13.47
CA LYS A 148 15.41 -3.10 -14.64
C LYS A 148 14.84 -2.36 -15.87
N GLY A 149 15.38 -1.17 -16.18
CA GLY A 149 14.94 -0.35 -17.30
C GLY A 149 13.58 0.35 -17.12
N VAL A 150 12.98 0.26 -15.93
CA VAL A 150 11.71 0.91 -15.62
C VAL A 150 11.91 2.05 -14.64
N GLU A 151 11.49 3.26 -15.03
CA GLU A 151 11.46 4.40 -14.13
C GLU A 151 10.33 4.24 -13.10
N LYS A 152 10.65 4.50 -11.85
CA LYS A 152 9.73 4.54 -10.73
C LYS A 152 9.84 5.86 -9.99
N ILE A 153 8.72 6.40 -9.59
CA ILE A 153 8.59 7.70 -8.93
C ILE A 153 8.40 7.45 -7.43
N LEU A 154 9.22 8.14 -6.64
CA LEU A 154 9.12 8.14 -5.19
C LEU A 154 8.23 9.29 -4.77
N MET A 155 7.15 8.96 -4.06
CA MET A 155 6.13 9.90 -3.61
C MET A 155 6.09 9.96 -2.09
N LEU A 156 5.97 11.15 -1.54
CA LEU A 156 5.97 11.44 -0.12
C LEU A 156 4.79 12.33 0.24
N ARG A 157 4.14 12.03 1.36
CA ARG A 157 3.17 12.90 2.02
C ARG A 157 3.56 13.10 3.49
N LYS A 158 3.80 14.32 3.90
CA LYS A 158 3.95 14.69 5.30
C LYS A 158 2.57 14.81 5.95
N PHE A 159 2.45 14.38 7.19
CA PHE A 159 1.25 14.68 7.98
C PHE A 159 1.43 16.02 8.66
N GLU A 160 0.38 16.82 8.67
CA GLU A 160 0.34 18.01 9.51
C GLU A 160 0.44 17.57 10.98
N GLN A 161 1.38 18.15 11.71
CA GLN A 161 1.44 17.95 13.15
C GLN A 161 0.20 18.60 13.73
N ALA A 162 -0.56 17.84 14.53
CA ALA A 162 -1.62 18.45 15.31
C ALA A 162 -0.98 19.53 16.20
N THR A 163 -1.34 20.78 15.94
CA THR A 163 -0.99 21.89 16.83
C THR A 163 -1.57 21.57 18.21
N LYS A 164 -0.69 21.27 19.15
CA LYS A 164 -1.06 21.07 20.55
C LYS A 164 -1.50 22.38 21.17
#